data_9a1c8a46aeda4f808444535753881c4d
#
_entry.id   9a1c8a46aeda4f808444535753881c4d
#
_cell.length_a   1.000
_cell.length_b   1.000
_cell.length_c   1.000
_cell.angle_alpha   90.00
_cell.angle_beta   90.00
_cell.angle_gamma   90.00
#
_symmetry.space_group_name_H-M   'P 1'
#
loop_
_entity.id
_entity.type
_entity.pdbx_description
1 polymer ?
#
loop_
_entity_poly.entity_id
_entity_poly.type
_entity_poly.pdbx_seq_one_letter_code
_entity_poly.pdbx_strand_id
1 'polypeptide(L)'
;MNTGNIVTDSLVGYWKKAAEDRGIEFQSEIDIPMEMPFRGVDVSLILGNLLENAAEAAEKAERERYIRLKIKYDKRNLLIIVENSYKGGLVRGKGEELRTTKADAANHGIGIPSVRRTAEKYQGTVAIDDAVSGHFVIRVILYGLSTEKVT
;
A
#
# COMPACT_ATOMS: atom_id res chain seq x y z
N MET A 1 -11.09 8.13 -12.01
CA MET A 1 -11.03 6.72 -12.04
C MET A 1 -12.19 6.09 -11.28
N ASN A 2 -12.82 5.15 -11.88
CA ASN A 2 -14.04 4.60 -11.32
C ASN A 2 -14.16 3.13 -11.71
N THR A 3 -13.84 2.26 -10.78
CA THR A 3 -13.87 0.83 -11.03
C THR A 3 -15.23 0.22 -10.75
N GLY A 4 -16.10 0.95 -10.08
CA GLY A 4 -17.35 0.40 -9.59
C GLY A 4 -17.21 -0.24 -8.23
N ASN A 5 -15.99 -0.42 -7.76
CA ASN A 5 -15.75 -0.92 -6.41
C ASN A 5 -15.71 0.29 -5.49
N ILE A 6 -16.80 0.50 -4.77
CA ILE A 6 -16.98 1.73 -4.01
C ILE A 6 -15.92 1.94 -2.96
N VAL A 7 -15.54 0.88 -2.26
CA VAL A 7 -14.53 1.00 -1.22
C VAL A 7 -13.22 1.49 -1.79
N THR A 8 -12.76 0.84 -2.85
CA THR A 8 -11.49 1.19 -3.47
C THR A 8 -11.55 2.59 -4.06
N ASP A 9 -12.60 2.88 -4.81
CA ASP A 9 -12.72 4.19 -5.47
C ASP A 9 -12.72 5.32 -4.46
N SER A 10 -13.43 5.14 -3.35
CA SER A 10 -13.52 6.18 -2.33
C SER A 10 -12.19 6.42 -1.65
N LEU A 11 -11.50 5.34 -1.30
CA LEU A 11 -10.22 5.48 -0.62
C LEU A 11 -9.16 6.08 -1.51
N VAL A 12 -9.10 5.62 -2.75
CA VAL A 12 -8.09 6.13 -3.66
C VAL A 12 -8.34 7.62 -3.94
N GLY A 13 -9.61 7.98 -4.12
CA GLY A 13 -9.95 9.39 -4.35
C GLY A 13 -9.55 10.26 -3.17
N TYR A 14 -9.83 9.78 -1.96
CA TYR A 14 -9.48 10.53 -0.76
C TYR A 14 -7.97 10.76 -0.67
N TRP A 15 -7.20 9.69 -0.84
CA TRP A 15 -5.76 9.80 -0.66
C TRP A 15 -5.07 10.51 -1.80
N LYS A 16 -5.63 10.42 -3.01
CA LYS A 16 -5.11 11.20 -4.12
C LYS A 16 -5.21 12.68 -3.81
N LYS A 17 -6.37 13.12 -3.33
CA LYS A 17 -6.54 14.53 -3.01
C LYS A 17 -5.66 14.92 -1.83
N ALA A 18 -5.60 14.09 -0.80
CA ALA A 18 -4.78 14.40 0.35
C ALA A 18 -3.31 14.52 -0.03
N ALA A 19 -2.83 13.64 -0.90
CA ALA A 19 -1.45 13.69 -1.35
C ALA A 19 -1.19 14.94 -2.17
N GLU A 20 -2.08 15.25 -3.08
CA GLU A 20 -1.90 16.42 -3.93
C GLU A 20 -1.92 17.70 -3.11
N ASP A 21 -2.74 17.75 -2.08
CA ASP A 21 -2.77 18.91 -1.19
C ASP A 21 -1.44 19.08 -0.45
N ARG A 22 -0.68 18.02 -0.33
CA ARG A 22 0.64 18.07 0.32
C ARG A 22 1.78 18.21 -0.67
N GLY A 23 1.46 18.47 -1.94
CA GLY A 23 2.50 18.60 -2.95
C GLY A 23 3.11 17.30 -3.39
N ILE A 24 2.39 16.21 -3.25
CA ILE A 24 2.85 14.89 -3.63
C ILE A 24 2.15 14.49 -4.94
N GLU A 25 2.93 14.08 -5.92
CA GLU A 25 2.36 13.60 -7.17
C GLU A 25 1.79 12.21 -6.95
N PHE A 26 0.56 11.99 -7.35
CA PHE A 26 -0.11 10.72 -7.10
C PHE A 26 -0.51 10.11 -8.43
N GLN A 27 0.00 8.92 -8.70
CA GLN A 27 -0.34 8.17 -9.90
C GLN A 27 -0.93 6.85 -9.50
N SER A 28 -1.95 6.41 -10.21
CA SER A 28 -2.57 5.13 -9.88
C SER A 28 -2.92 4.38 -11.15
N GLU A 29 -2.84 3.07 -11.05
CA GLU A 29 -3.26 2.17 -12.10
C GLU A 29 -4.06 1.09 -11.40
N ILE A 30 -5.37 1.05 -11.65
CA ILE A 30 -6.25 0.15 -10.92
C ILE A 30 -7.08 -0.65 -11.89
N ASP A 31 -6.97 -1.96 -11.79
CA ASP A 31 -7.66 -2.88 -12.67
C ASP A 31 -8.30 -3.96 -11.80
N ILE A 32 -9.50 -3.70 -11.31
CA ILE A 32 -10.21 -4.64 -10.47
C ILE A 32 -11.68 -4.64 -10.85
N PRO A 33 -12.37 -5.74 -10.58
CA PRO A 33 -13.80 -5.80 -10.84
C PRO A 33 -14.57 -5.12 -9.73
N MET A 34 -15.87 -4.99 -9.92
CA MET A 34 -16.72 -4.38 -8.93
C MET A 34 -16.72 -5.18 -7.64
N GLU A 35 -16.68 -6.51 -7.75
CA GLU A 35 -16.71 -7.36 -6.58
C GLU A 35 -15.54 -8.32 -6.58
N MET A 36 -14.99 -8.55 -5.41
CA MET A 36 -13.87 -9.44 -5.23
C MET A 36 -14.13 -10.31 -4.01
N PRO A 37 -13.46 -11.46 -3.92
CA PRO A 37 -13.69 -12.37 -2.78
C PRO A 37 -12.92 -11.92 -1.53
N PHE A 38 -12.94 -10.64 -1.24
CA PHE A 38 -12.29 -10.08 -0.07
C PHE A 38 -13.25 -9.13 0.59
N ARG A 39 -13.26 -9.13 1.92
CA ARG A 39 -14.16 -8.24 2.64
C ARG A 39 -13.72 -6.80 2.44
N GLY A 40 -14.71 -5.94 2.24
CA GLY A 40 -14.41 -4.54 2.01
C GLY A 40 -13.65 -3.91 3.17
N VAL A 41 -13.96 -4.31 4.40
CA VAL A 41 -13.27 -3.75 5.56
C VAL A 41 -11.79 -4.14 5.56
N ASP A 42 -11.47 -5.33 5.06
CA ASP A 42 -10.06 -5.75 5.00
C ASP A 42 -9.30 -5.01 3.92
N VAL A 43 -9.90 -4.87 2.74
CA VAL A 43 -9.26 -4.13 1.66
C VAL A 43 -9.07 -2.68 2.09
N SER A 44 -10.07 -2.12 2.75
CA SER A 44 -10.02 -0.77 3.24
C SER A 44 -8.89 -0.57 4.24
N LEU A 45 -8.73 -1.52 5.15
CA LEU A 45 -7.67 -1.43 6.14
C LEU A 45 -6.30 -1.46 5.47
N ILE A 46 -6.12 -2.37 4.53
CA ILE A 46 -4.84 -2.49 3.85
C ILE A 46 -4.53 -1.22 3.07
N LEU A 47 -5.44 -0.80 2.22
CA LEU A 47 -5.21 0.38 1.39
C LEU A 47 -5.03 1.63 2.23
N GLY A 48 -5.85 1.80 3.24
CA GLY A 48 -5.76 2.99 4.09
C GLY A 48 -4.41 3.08 4.77
N ASN A 49 -3.95 1.98 5.34
CA ASN A 49 -2.66 2.00 6.03
C ASN A 49 -1.51 2.20 5.06
N LEU A 50 -1.54 1.54 3.91
CA LEU A 50 -0.46 1.69 2.95
C LEU A 50 -0.39 3.11 2.40
N LEU A 51 -1.53 3.69 2.08
CA LEU A 51 -1.54 5.04 1.51
C LEU A 51 -1.22 6.10 2.55
N GLU A 52 -1.65 5.90 3.78
CA GLU A 52 -1.29 6.82 4.84
C GLU A 52 0.20 6.82 5.07
N ASN A 53 0.80 5.63 5.14
CA ASN A 53 2.25 5.52 5.32
C ASN A 53 2.99 6.18 4.16
N ALA A 54 2.51 5.93 2.95
CA ALA A 54 3.15 6.49 1.77
C ALA A 54 3.10 8.02 1.78
N ALA A 55 1.95 8.57 2.16
CA ALA A 55 1.80 10.02 2.18
C ALA A 55 2.70 10.65 3.24
N GLU A 56 2.78 10.04 4.42
CA GLU A 56 3.64 10.56 5.46
C GLU A 56 5.10 10.53 5.04
N ALA A 57 5.52 9.46 4.41
CA ALA A 57 6.90 9.34 4.00
C ALA A 57 7.22 10.27 2.84
N ALA A 58 6.33 10.33 1.84
CA ALA A 58 6.59 11.15 0.67
C ALA A 58 6.60 12.63 1.01
N GLU A 59 5.80 13.03 1.98
CA GLU A 59 5.73 14.43 2.36
C GLU A 59 7.06 14.92 2.88
N LYS A 60 7.85 14.03 3.47
CA LYS A 60 9.14 14.38 4.03
C LYS A 60 10.29 14.25 3.06
N ALA A 61 10.02 13.76 1.85
CA ALA A 61 11.06 13.62 0.85
C ALA A 61 11.57 15.01 0.47
N GLU A 62 12.86 15.10 0.24
CA GLU A 62 13.46 16.39 -0.05
C GLU A 62 13.39 16.78 -1.50
N ARG A 63 13.19 15.80 -2.38
CA ARG A 63 13.10 16.09 -3.79
C ARG A 63 11.77 15.62 -4.30
N GLU A 64 11.77 14.87 -5.35
CA GLU A 64 10.53 14.42 -5.96
C GLU A 64 9.66 13.71 -4.95
N ARG A 65 8.49 14.24 -4.75
CA ARG A 65 7.53 13.64 -3.84
C ARG A 65 6.49 12.95 -4.66
N TYR A 66 6.40 11.63 -4.50
CA TYR A 66 5.48 10.89 -5.32
C TYR A 66 4.96 9.64 -4.62
N ILE A 67 3.79 9.21 -5.06
CA ILE A 67 3.20 7.94 -4.68
C ILE A 67 2.69 7.30 -5.96
N ARG A 68 3.02 6.03 -6.15
CA ARG A 68 2.48 5.24 -7.25
C ARG A 68 1.74 4.07 -6.68
N LEU A 69 0.48 3.95 -7.07
CA LEU A 69 -0.37 2.88 -6.58
C LEU A 69 -0.76 2.00 -7.74
N LYS A 70 -0.59 0.70 -7.58
CA LYS A 70 -1.05 -0.24 -8.57
C LYS A 70 -1.87 -1.31 -7.88
N ILE A 71 -3.07 -1.54 -8.39
CA ILE A 71 -3.94 -2.59 -7.86
C ILE A 71 -4.41 -3.41 -9.04
N LYS A 72 -4.20 -4.71 -8.96
CA LYS A 72 -4.60 -5.59 -10.04
C LYS A 72 -5.21 -6.87 -9.49
N TYR A 73 -6.31 -7.26 -10.08
CA TYR A 73 -6.98 -8.49 -9.69
C TYR A 73 -6.95 -9.44 -10.87
N ASP A 74 -6.47 -10.65 -10.64
CA ASP A 74 -6.37 -11.64 -11.69
C ASP A 74 -6.46 -13.01 -11.06
N LYS A 75 -7.34 -13.85 -11.63
CA LYS A 75 -7.48 -15.22 -11.19
C LYS A 75 -7.69 -15.32 -9.68
N ARG A 76 -8.56 -14.46 -9.17
CA ARG A 76 -8.94 -14.41 -7.77
C ARG A 76 -7.84 -13.95 -6.84
N ASN A 77 -6.73 -13.45 -7.39
CA ASN A 77 -5.66 -12.90 -6.57
C ASN A 77 -5.64 -11.38 -6.69
N LEU A 78 -5.41 -10.72 -5.58
CA LEU A 78 -5.36 -9.27 -5.56
C LEU A 78 -3.94 -8.83 -5.24
N LEU A 79 -3.36 -8.04 -6.13
CA LEU A 79 -2.03 -7.50 -5.95
C LEU A 79 -2.15 -6.00 -5.71
N ILE A 80 -1.55 -5.53 -4.63
CA ILE A 80 -1.51 -4.12 -4.31
C ILE A 80 -0.05 -3.73 -4.17
N ILE A 81 0.38 -2.74 -4.94
CA ILE A 81 1.74 -2.23 -4.86
C ILE A 81 1.66 -0.73 -4.59
N VAL A 82 2.35 -0.29 -3.56
CA VAL A 82 2.46 1.13 -3.27
C VAL A 82 3.93 1.48 -3.25
N GLU A 83 4.32 2.40 -4.10
CA GLU A 83 5.68 2.90 -4.15
C GLU A 83 5.64 4.37 -3.78
N ASN A 84 6.58 4.80 -2.96
CA ASN A 84 6.63 6.21 -2.60
C ASN A 84 8.06 6.66 -2.40
N SER A 85 8.28 7.96 -2.62
CA SER A 85 9.54 8.56 -2.27
C SER A 85 9.58 8.75 -0.76
N TYR A 86 10.78 8.83 -0.23
CA TYR A 86 10.95 9.18 1.17
C TYR A 86 12.31 9.85 1.31
N LYS A 87 12.59 10.38 2.48
CA LYS A 87 13.85 11.06 2.73
C LYS A 87 14.95 10.02 2.73
N GLY A 88 15.55 9.80 1.58
CA GLY A 88 16.54 8.76 1.41
C GLY A 88 17.93 9.22 1.82
N GLY A 89 18.86 8.28 1.70
CA GLY A 89 20.25 8.59 2.00
C GLY A 89 20.54 8.66 3.49
N LEU A 90 19.55 8.47 4.32
CA LEU A 90 19.75 8.53 5.74
C LEU A 90 20.33 7.23 6.25
N VAL A 91 21.42 7.33 6.96
CA VAL A 91 21.90 6.18 7.72
C VAL A 91 22.05 4.93 6.88
N ARG A 92 22.50 5.08 5.67
CA ARG A 92 22.67 3.91 4.81
C ARG A 92 23.61 2.90 5.42
N GLY A 93 24.60 3.35 6.13
CA GLY A 93 25.53 2.46 6.78
C GLY A 93 24.89 1.62 7.86
N LYS A 94 23.72 1.98 8.28
CA LYS A 94 22.98 1.24 9.28
C LYS A 94 21.66 0.79 8.72
N GLY A 95 21.73 0.06 7.63
CA GLY A 95 20.55 -0.32 6.89
C GLY A 95 19.48 -0.94 7.74
N GLU A 96 19.88 -1.80 8.65
CA GLU A 96 18.92 -2.48 9.50
C GLU A 96 18.23 -1.48 10.42
N GLU A 97 19.01 -0.60 10.98
CA GLU A 97 18.46 0.41 11.86
C GLU A 97 17.56 1.37 11.10
N LEU A 98 17.98 1.73 9.90
CA LEU A 98 17.18 2.60 9.06
C LEU A 98 15.84 1.94 8.74
N ARG A 99 15.89 0.65 8.41
CA ARG A 99 14.67 -0.07 8.08
C ARG A 99 13.74 -0.10 9.27
N THR A 100 14.28 -0.34 10.45
CA THR A 100 13.47 -0.37 11.65
C THR A 100 12.83 0.98 11.90
N THR A 101 13.62 2.03 11.75
CA THR A 101 13.10 3.38 11.96
C THR A 101 12.00 3.70 10.97
N LYS A 102 12.21 3.30 9.72
CA LYS A 102 11.21 3.53 8.71
C LYS A 102 9.93 2.78 9.05
N ALA A 103 10.07 1.55 9.46
CA ALA A 103 8.92 0.76 9.83
C ALA A 103 8.21 1.36 11.02
N ASP A 104 8.97 1.83 12.01
CA ASP A 104 8.36 2.45 13.17
C ASP A 104 7.59 3.69 12.79
N ALA A 105 8.17 4.52 11.96
CA ALA A 105 7.50 5.73 11.55
C ALA A 105 6.25 5.40 10.75
N ALA A 106 6.35 4.41 9.90
CA ALA A 106 5.21 4.03 9.07
C ALA A 106 4.14 3.37 9.89
N ASN A 107 4.54 2.77 11.00
CA ASN A 107 3.60 2.02 11.81
C ASN A 107 3.02 2.77 12.95
N HIS A 108 3.16 4.03 12.97
CA HIS A 108 2.57 4.79 14.02
C HIS A 108 1.19 4.26 14.27
N GLY A 109 1.04 3.54 15.33
CA GLY A 109 -0.23 2.94 15.61
C GLY A 109 -0.34 1.60 14.94
N ILE A 110 -1.16 1.46 13.93
CA ILE A 110 -1.51 0.16 13.41
C ILE A 110 -0.71 -0.31 12.22
N GLY A 111 -0.40 0.55 11.37
CA GLY A 111 0.50 0.38 10.26
C GLY A 111 0.71 -1.00 9.66
N ILE A 112 1.98 -1.31 9.39
CA ILE A 112 2.35 -2.54 8.67
C ILE A 112 1.94 -3.82 9.39
N PRO A 113 2.10 -3.93 10.71
CA PRO A 113 1.66 -5.16 11.36
C PRO A 113 0.19 -5.49 11.13
N SER A 114 -0.66 -4.48 11.10
CA SER A 114 -2.07 -4.72 10.82
C SER A 114 -2.28 -5.18 9.40
N VAL A 115 -1.52 -4.61 8.46
CA VAL A 115 -1.62 -5.05 7.08
C VAL A 115 -1.22 -6.52 6.98
N ARG A 116 -0.15 -6.92 7.65
CA ARG A 116 0.28 -8.31 7.62
C ARG A 116 -0.78 -9.23 8.19
N ARG A 117 -1.33 -8.87 9.34
CA ARG A 117 -2.36 -9.71 9.95
C ARG A 117 -3.58 -9.85 9.05
N THR A 118 -3.96 -8.76 8.42
CA THR A 118 -5.13 -8.80 7.54
C THR A 118 -4.85 -9.62 6.31
N ALA A 119 -3.65 -9.49 5.73
CA ALA A 119 -3.28 -10.27 4.56
C ALA A 119 -3.29 -11.76 4.88
N GLU A 120 -2.87 -12.12 6.10
CA GLU A 120 -2.82 -13.52 6.49
C GLU A 120 -4.20 -14.18 6.49
N LYS A 121 -5.25 -13.41 6.68
CA LYS A 121 -6.59 -13.97 6.60
C LYS A 121 -6.87 -14.58 5.24
N TYR A 122 -6.17 -14.12 4.24
CA TYR A 122 -6.36 -14.59 2.86
C TYR A 122 -5.12 -15.34 2.40
N GLN A 123 -4.30 -15.80 3.36
CA GLN A 123 -3.08 -16.54 3.08
C GLN A 123 -2.13 -15.71 2.24
N GLY A 124 -2.23 -14.41 2.37
CA GLY A 124 -1.44 -13.50 1.57
C GLY A 124 -0.13 -13.15 2.22
N THR A 125 0.63 -12.32 1.53
CA THR A 125 1.96 -11.93 1.96
C THR A 125 2.16 -10.43 1.79
N VAL A 126 3.13 -9.91 2.53
CA VAL A 126 3.53 -8.52 2.43
C VAL A 126 5.05 -8.52 2.24
N ALA A 127 5.50 -7.87 1.17
CA ALA A 127 6.93 -7.78 0.88
C ALA A 127 7.30 -6.31 0.81
N ILE A 128 8.42 -5.97 1.42
CA ILE A 128 8.91 -4.61 1.47
C ILE A 128 10.24 -4.55 0.76
N ASP A 129 10.43 -3.54 -0.08
CA ASP A 129 11.65 -3.34 -0.83
C ASP A 129 12.08 -1.90 -0.67
N ASP A 130 13.20 -1.67 0.00
CA ASP A 130 13.77 -0.35 0.15
C ASP A 130 15.21 -0.33 -0.33
N ALA A 131 15.52 -1.19 -1.30
CA ALA A 131 16.88 -1.33 -1.79
C ALA A 131 17.40 -0.07 -2.45
N VAL A 132 16.53 0.72 -3.07
CA VAL A 132 16.94 1.94 -3.73
C VAL A 132 16.68 3.10 -2.78
N SER A 133 17.75 3.80 -2.44
CA SER A 133 17.64 4.92 -1.50
C SER A 133 16.63 5.94 -1.99
N GLY A 134 15.74 6.35 -1.12
CA GLY A 134 14.72 7.34 -1.46
C GLY A 134 13.46 6.74 -2.05
N HIS A 135 13.44 5.44 -2.27
CA HIS A 135 12.28 4.77 -2.89
C HIS A 135 11.87 3.57 -2.05
N PHE A 136 10.63 3.51 -1.71
CA PHE A 136 10.12 2.48 -0.81
C PHE A 136 8.94 1.81 -1.49
N VAL A 137 8.95 0.49 -1.56
CA VAL A 137 7.90 -0.26 -2.24
C VAL A 137 7.35 -1.32 -1.29
N ILE A 138 6.03 -1.37 -1.18
CA ILE A 138 5.35 -2.43 -0.44
C ILE A 138 4.46 -3.17 -1.41
N ARG A 139 4.54 -4.49 -1.40
CA ARG A 139 3.67 -5.33 -2.21
C ARG A 139 2.86 -6.21 -1.31
N VAL A 140 1.57 -6.24 -1.54
CA VAL A 140 0.66 -7.10 -0.80
C VAL A 140 -0.07 -7.97 -1.80
N ILE A 141 -0.12 -9.27 -1.51
CA ILE A 141 -0.88 -10.19 -2.33
C ILE A 141 -1.88 -10.87 -1.44
N LEU A 142 -3.14 -10.86 -1.88
CA LEU A 142 -4.20 -11.60 -1.21
C LEU A 142 -4.70 -12.68 -2.17
N TYR A 143 -4.96 -13.85 -1.63
CA TYR A 143 -5.45 -14.97 -2.43
C TYR A 143 -6.91 -15.21 -2.11
N GLY A 144 -7.75 -15.07 -3.14
CA GLY A 144 -9.16 -15.36 -2.98
C GLY A 144 -9.35 -16.83 -3.09
N LEU A 145 -9.37 -17.49 -1.95
CA LEU A 145 -9.52 -18.92 -1.95
C LEU A 145 -10.77 -19.32 -2.66
N SER A 146 -10.65 -20.39 -3.37
CA SER A 146 -11.76 -20.85 -4.13
C SER A 146 -12.81 -21.44 -3.22
N THR A 147 -14.01 -20.92 -3.31
CA THR A 147 -15.07 -21.43 -2.46
C THR A 147 -15.63 -22.73 -3.00
N GLU A 148 -15.36 -23.04 -4.21
CA GLU A 148 -15.87 -24.30 -4.70
C GLU A 148 -15.18 -25.45 -4.05
N LYS A 149 -14.05 -25.17 -3.42
CA LYS A 149 -13.43 -26.21 -2.67
C LYS A 149 -14.32 -26.73 -1.59
N VAL A 150 -15.20 -25.91 -1.14
CA VAL A 150 -16.06 -26.30 -0.05
C VAL A 150 -17.27 -27.03 -0.52
N THR A 151 -17.46 -27.15 -1.81
CA THR A 151 -18.64 -27.85 -2.29
C THR A 151 -18.43 -29.33 -2.43
#